data_17085f80e8dddf4ca42cc59f338e348f
#
_entry.id   17085f80e8dddf4ca42cc59f338e348f
#
_cell.length_a   1.000
_cell.length_b   1.000
_cell.length_c   1.000
_cell.angle_alpha   90.00
_cell.angle_beta   90.00
_cell.angle_gamma   90.00
#
_symmetry.space_group_name_H-M   'P 1'
#
loop_
_entity.id
_entity.type
_entity.pdbx_description
1 polymer ?
#
loop_
_entity_poly.entity_id
_entity_poly.type
_entity_poly.pdbx_seq_one_letter_code
_entity_poly.pdbx_strand_id
1 'polypeptide(L)'
;MLLCAISEIFMTPKQAANQVVIRKYANRRLYDTNASRYVTIDDLKLMVKNNLDFRVVDATNGQDLTRFTLVQIILEIESEGHKLLPIGVLQQLICFYGDKMEPILSRYLERSMNAFLDHQ
;
A
#
# COMPACT_ATOMS: atom_id res chain seq x y z
N MET A 1 -8.82 -4.75 16.35
CA MET A 1 -9.76 -4.63 15.26
C MET A 1 -9.08 -4.40 13.96
N LEU A 2 -8.95 -3.17 13.52
CA LEU A 2 -8.26 -2.91 12.27
C LEU A 2 -6.83 -3.42 12.31
N LEU A 3 -6.14 -3.24 13.43
CA LEU A 3 -4.75 -3.66 13.57
C LEU A 3 -4.60 -5.16 13.50
N CYS A 4 -5.52 -5.90 14.09
CA CYS A 4 -5.49 -7.36 14.01
C CYS A 4 -5.73 -7.82 12.57
N ALA A 5 -6.63 -7.16 11.87
CA ALA A 5 -6.91 -7.49 10.49
C ALA A 5 -5.70 -7.25 9.60
N ILE A 6 -4.97 -6.17 9.85
CA ILE A 6 -3.74 -5.88 9.10
C ILE A 6 -2.69 -6.95 9.35
N SER A 7 -2.55 -7.41 10.60
CA SER A 7 -1.62 -8.48 10.92
C SER A 7 -1.95 -9.75 10.14
N GLU A 8 -3.21 -10.08 10.00
CA GLU A 8 -3.63 -11.25 9.25
C GLU A 8 -3.22 -11.16 7.78
N ILE A 9 -3.32 -9.97 7.18
CA ILE A 9 -2.91 -9.78 5.79
C ILE A 9 -1.45 -10.18 5.59
N PHE A 10 -0.60 -9.78 6.51
CA PHE A 10 0.84 -10.04 6.38
C PHE A 10 1.24 -11.46 6.74
N MET A 11 0.37 -12.20 7.43
CA MET A 11 0.73 -13.52 7.96
C MET A 11 0.13 -14.69 7.21
N THR A 12 -0.84 -14.46 6.33
CA THR A 12 -1.59 -15.56 5.71
C THR A 12 -1.39 -15.62 4.20
N PRO A 13 -0.72 -16.65 3.71
CA PRO A 13 -0.58 -16.84 2.26
C PRO A 13 -1.91 -16.98 1.54
N LYS A 14 -2.95 -17.38 2.25
CA LYS A 14 -4.28 -17.53 1.66
C LYS A 14 -4.86 -16.22 1.15
N GLN A 15 -4.36 -15.10 1.66
CA GLN A 15 -4.84 -13.79 1.21
C GLN A 15 -4.56 -13.59 -0.28
N ALA A 16 -3.45 -14.12 -0.78
CA ALA A 16 -3.11 -13.99 -2.19
C ALA A 16 -4.13 -14.68 -3.09
N ALA A 17 -4.73 -15.79 -2.62
CA ALA A 17 -5.70 -16.53 -3.41
C ALA A 17 -7.01 -15.78 -3.59
N ASN A 18 -7.34 -14.87 -2.65
CA ASN A 18 -8.57 -14.08 -2.69
C ASN A 18 -8.30 -12.62 -3.05
N GLN A 19 -7.15 -12.38 -3.62
CA GLN A 19 -6.72 -11.03 -3.95
C GLN A 19 -7.54 -10.46 -5.10
N VAL A 20 -8.05 -9.25 -4.88
CA VAL A 20 -8.77 -8.52 -5.92
C VAL A 20 -7.76 -7.96 -6.92
N VAL A 21 -8.05 -8.11 -8.20
CA VAL A 21 -7.20 -7.54 -9.24
C VAL A 21 -7.80 -6.23 -9.72
N ILE A 22 -7.03 -5.17 -9.61
CA ILE A 22 -7.39 -3.84 -10.08
C ILE A 22 -6.58 -3.56 -11.34
N ARG A 23 -7.24 -3.19 -12.42
CA ARG A 23 -6.56 -2.84 -13.67
C ARG A 23 -6.45 -1.33 -13.80
N LYS A 24 -5.26 -0.86 -14.11
CA LYS A 24 -5.02 0.57 -14.34
C LYS A 24 -4.88 0.82 -15.82
N TYR A 25 -5.74 1.70 -16.34
CA TYR A 25 -5.75 2.06 -17.75
C TYR A 25 -4.91 3.32 -18.00
N ALA A 26 -4.59 3.57 -19.27
CA ALA A 26 -3.72 4.67 -19.66
C ALA A 26 -4.25 6.04 -19.22
N ASN A 27 -5.56 6.19 -19.08
CA ASN A 27 -6.20 7.43 -18.63
C ASN A 27 -6.27 7.53 -17.11
N ARG A 28 -5.46 6.75 -16.39
CA ARG A 28 -5.41 6.71 -14.92
C ARG A 28 -6.66 6.15 -14.27
N ARG A 29 -7.53 5.54 -15.03
CA ARG A 29 -8.73 4.93 -14.47
C ARG A 29 -8.39 3.55 -13.89
N LEU A 30 -9.01 3.25 -12.76
CA LEU A 30 -8.81 2.01 -12.05
C LEU A 30 -10.09 1.19 -12.13
N TYR A 31 -9.98 -0.06 -12.53
CA TYR A 31 -11.12 -0.94 -12.69
C TYR A 31 -11.01 -2.16 -11.79
N ASP A 32 -12.01 -2.34 -10.93
CA ASP A 32 -12.08 -3.48 -10.02
C ASP A 32 -12.70 -4.66 -10.78
N THR A 33 -11.88 -5.68 -11.05
CA THR A 33 -12.33 -6.82 -11.83
C THR A 33 -13.30 -7.72 -11.07
N ASN A 34 -13.27 -7.69 -9.73
CA ASN A 34 -14.20 -8.45 -8.91
C ASN A 34 -15.58 -7.79 -8.87
N ALA A 35 -15.60 -6.50 -8.60
CA ALA A 35 -16.85 -5.76 -8.51
C ALA A 35 -17.38 -5.31 -9.87
N SER A 36 -16.57 -5.46 -10.92
CA SER A 36 -16.91 -5.06 -12.29
C SER A 36 -17.31 -3.59 -12.37
N ARG A 37 -16.53 -2.73 -11.73
CA ARG A 37 -16.79 -1.30 -11.74
C ARG A 37 -15.49 -0.51 -11.58
N TYR A 38 -15.51 0.73 -12.02
CA TYR A 38 -14.40 1.64 -11.80
C TYR A 38 -14.34 2.06 -10.35
N VAL A 39 -13.13 2.25 -9.85
CA VAL A 39 -12.90 2.66 -8.46
C VAL A 39 -11.92 3.83 -8.44
N THR A 40 -11.90 4.54 -7.33
CA THR A 40 -11.01 5.68 -7.12
C THR A 40 -9.89 5.30 -6.16
N ILE A 41 -8.91 6.20 -6.01
CA ILE A 41 -7.87 6.03 -5.00
C ILE A 41 -8.49 5.97 -3.60
N ASP A 42 -9.54 6.75 -3.34
CA ASP A 42 -10.24 6.69 -2.05
C ASP A 42 -10.86 5.32 -1.81
N ASP A 43 -11.41 4.71 -2.85
CA ASP A 43 -11.96 3.37 -2.74
C ASP A 43 -10.88 2.37 -2.37
N LEU A 44 -9.69 2.48 -2.98
CA LEU A 44 -8.58 1.60 -2.66
C LEU A 44 -8.09 1.81 -1.23
N LYS A 45 -8.06 3.06 -0.78
CA LYS A 45 -7.72 3.37 0.61
C LYS A 45 -8.65 2.65 1.57
N LEU A 46 -9.94 2.69 1.30
CA LEU A 46 -10.92 1.99 2.13
C LEU A 46 -10.74 0.49 2.10
N MET A 47 -10.37 -0.07 0.95
CA MET A 47 -10.10 -1.49 0.86
C MET A 47 -8.95 -1.90 1.77
N VAL A 48 -7.86 -1.12 1.78
CA VAL A 48 -6.74 -1.39 2.67
C VAL A 48 -7.20 -1.34 4.13
N LYS A 49 -7.95 -0.30 4.49
CA LYS A 49 -8.41 -0.12 5.86
C LYS A 49 -9.39 -1.20 6.29
N ASN A 50 -10.10 -1.80 5.35
CA ASN A 50 -11.04 -2.87 5.62
C ASN A 50 -10.43 -4.26 5.46
N ASN A 51 -9.11 -4.33 5.38
CA ASN A 51 -8.39 -5.59 5.29
C ASN A 51 -8.72 -6.38 4.03
N LEU A 52 -9.01 -5.67 2.95
CA LEU A 52 -9.19 -6.29 1.64
C LEU A 52 -7.89 -6.18 0.87
N ASP A 53 -7.36 -7.32 0.45
CA ASP A 53 -6.13 -7.34 -0.29
C ASP A 53 -6.40 -7.13 -1.78
N PHE A 54 -5.52 -6.38 -2.44
CA PHE A 54 -5.64 -6.17 -3.87
C PHE A 54 -4.27 -6.08 -4.52
N ARG A 55 -4.27 -6.28 -5.82
CA ARG A 55 -3.11 -6.12 -6.65
C ARG A 55 -3.48 -5.22 -7.83
N VAL A 56 -2.63 -4.25 -8.13
CA VAL A 56 -2.86 -3.33 -9.24
C VAL A 56 -1.94 -3.71 -10.39
N VAL A 57 -2.51 -3.89 -11.57
CA VAL A 57 -1.75 -4.22 -12.78
C VAL A 57 -2.07 -3.25 -13.88
N ASP A 58 -1.05 -2.96 -14.69
CA ASP A 58 -1.23 -2.16 -15.89
C ASP A 58 -2.05 -2.94 -16.91
N ALA A 59 -3.15 -2.36 -17.37
CA ALA A 59 -4.04 -3.04 -18.30
C ALA A 59 -3.40 -3.31 -19.66
N THR A 60 -2.38 -2.53 -20.02
CA THR A 60 -1.72 -2.64 -21.32
C THR A 60 -0.62 -3.70 -21.32
N ASN A 61 0.28 -3.68 -20.32
CA ASN A 61 1.45 -4.55 -20.34
C ASN A 61 1.52 -5.54 -19.17
N GLY A 62 0.55 -5.50 -18.25
CA GLY A 62 0.51 -6.44 -17.12
C GLY A 62 1.50 -6.14 -16.01
N GLN A 63 2.20 -5.03 -16.07
CA GLN A 63 3.17 -4.66 -15.04
C GLN A 63 2.47 -4.46 -13.69
N ASP A 64 3.10 -4.97 -12.62
CA ASP A 64 2.55 -4.82 -11.27
C ASP A 64 2.81 -3.39 -10.78
N LEU A 65 1.73 -2.68 -10.49
CA LEU A 65 1.77 -1.31 -10.02
C LEU A 65 1.28 -1.18 -8.58
N THR A 66 1.21 -2.29 -7.84
CA THR A 66 0.67 -2.29 -6.48
C THR A 66 1.44 -1.38 -5.55
N ARG A 67 2.76 -1.53 -5.52
CA ARG A 67 3.61 -0.70 -4.66
C ARG A 67 3.44 0.78 -4.98
N PHE A 68 3.52 1.13 -6.25
CA PHE A 68 3.38 2.51 -6.69
C PHE A 68 2.03 3.07 -6.25
N THR A 69 0.97 2.28 -6.40
CA THR A 69 -0.38 2.71 -6.04
C THR A 69 -0.51 2.93 -4.54
N LEU A 70 0.08 2.04 -3.72
CA LEU A 70 0.05 2.21 -2.27
C LEU A 70 0.75 3.49 -1.84
N VAL A 71 1.90 3.80 -2.45
CA VAL A 71 2.60 5.06 -2.18
C VAL A 71 1.74 6.25 -2.60
N GLN A 72 1.05 6.13 -3.72
CA GLN A 72 0.16 7.18 -4.20
C GLN A 72 -0.98 7.43 -3.22
N ILE A 73 -1.54 6.38 -2.62
CA ILE A 73 -2.58 6.52 -1.61
C ILE A 73 -2.04 7.33 -0.42
N ILE A 74 -0.83 7.00 0.04
CA ILE A 74 -0.21 7.74 1.14
C ILE A 74 -0.04 9.21 0.77
N LEU A 75 0.43 9.48 -0.44
CA LEU A 75 0.61 10.85 -0.92
C LEU A 75 -0.70 11.63 -0.89
N GLU A 76 -1.79 11.00 -1.35
CA GLU A 76 -3.11 11.63 -1.33
C GLU A 76 -3.55 11.96 0.08
N ILE A 77 -3.37 11.03 1.02
CA ILE A 77 -3.75 11.25 2.42
C ILE A 77 -2.95 12.39 3.02
N GLU A 78 -1.64 12.41 2.78
CA GLU A 78 -0.77 13.47 3.32
C GLU A 78 -1.14 14.83 2.73
N SER A 79 -1.51 14.87 1.44
CA SER A 79 -1.87 16.13 0.79
C SER A 79 -3.19 16.69 1.32
N GLU A 80 -4.02 15.86 1.92
CA GLU A 80 -5.28 16.29 2.54
C GLU A 80 -5.09 16.88 3.94
N GLY A 81 -3.86 17.03 4.39
CA GLY A 81 -3.55 17.65 5.66
C GLY A 81 -3.20 16.72 6.80
N HIS A 82 -3.23 15.43 6.57
CA HIS A 82 -2.76 14.47 7.57
C HIS A 82 -1.23 14.54 7.65
N LYS A 83 -0.69 14.40 8.85
CA LYS A 83 0.74 14.58 9.08
C LYS A 83 1.34 13.40 9.82
N LEU A 84 1.14 12.22 9.28
CA LEU A 84 1.73 11.02 9.87
C LEU A 84 3.25 11.01 9.71
N LEU A 85 3.74 11.47 8.56
CA LEU A 85 5.16 11.47 8.25
C LEU A 85 5.71 12.88 8.41
N PRO A 86 6.51 13.13 9.48
CA PRO A 86 7.14 14.44 9.68
C PRO A 86 8.10 14.78 8.54
N ILE A 87 8.28 16.07 8.29
CA ILE A 87 9.17 16.55 7.22
C ILE A 87 10.57 15.96 7.37
N GLY A 88 11.10 15.96 8.60
CA GLY A 88 12.43 15.41 8.84
C GLY A 88 12.56 13.95 8.48
N VAL A 89 11.51 13.17 8.77
CA VAL A 89 11.49 11.75 8.42
C VAL A 89 11.45 11.59 6.91
N LEU A 90 10.65 12.39 6.23
CA LEU A 90 10.58 12.33 4.78
C LEU A 90 11.94 12.62 4.13
N GLN A 91 12.63 13.65 4.64
CA GLN A 91 13.95 13.99 4.14
C GLN A 91 14.94 12.86 4.35
N GLN A 92 14.92 12.24 5.52
CA GLN A 92 15.82 11.14 5.85
C GLN A 92 15.53 9.91 4.97
N LEU A 93 14.25 9.62 4.73
CA LEU A 93 13.89 8.50 3.86
C LEU A 93 14.46 8.69 2.46
N ILE A 94 14.36 9.92 1.93
CA ILE A 94 14.91 10.22 0.61
C ILE A 94 16.41 9.95 0.58
N CYS A 95 17.13 10.34 1.63
CA CYS A 95 18.58 10.13 1.70
C CYS A 95 18.97 8.67 1.69
N PHE A 96 18.11 7.77 2.18
CA PHE A 96 18.43 6.35 2.22
C PHE A 96 18.24 5.63 0.88
N TYR A 97 17.46 6.22 -0.02
CA TYR A 97 17.28 5.59 -1.34
C TYR A 97 18.59 5.57 -2.10
N GLY A 98 18.96 4.40 -2.62
CA GLY A 98 20.20 4.21 -3.33
C GLY A 98 21.42 4.03 -2.43
N ASP A 99 21.25 4.12 -1.12
CA ASP A 99 22.33 3.93 -0.16
C ASP A 99 22.46 2.44 0.19
N LYS A 100 23.67 2.05 0.64
CA LYS A 100 23.92 0.66 1.06
C LYS A 100 23.02 0.25 2.22
N MET A 101 22.55 1.19 3.00
CA MET A 101 21.69 0.93 4.15
C MET A 101 20.22 0.74 3.77
N GLU A 102 19.86 0.96 2.51
CA GLU A 102 18.47 0.88 2.07
C GLU A 102 17.80 -0.45 2.45
N PRO A 103 18.39 -1.63 2.16
CA PRO A 103 17.75 -2.90 2.54
C PRO A 103 17.65 -3.07 4.05
N ILE A 104 18.62 -2.54 4.79
CA ILE A 104 18.62 -2.65 6.26
C ILE A 104 17.49 -1.80 6.83
N LEU A 105 17.33 -0.59 6.33
CA LEU A 105 16.25 0.30 6.77
C LEU A 105 14.89 -0.31 6.43
N SER A 106 14.76 -0.90 5.24
CA SER A 106 13.52 -1.53 4.82
C SER A 106 13.09 -2.62 5.81
N ARG A 107 14.03 -3.49 6.20
CA ARG A 107 13.75 -4.54 7.19
C ARG A 107 13.44 -3.97 8.56
N TYR A 108 14.14 -2.90 8.94
CA TYR A 108 13.89 -2.25 10.22
C TYR A 108 12.47 -1.67 10.26
N LEU A 109 12.04 -1.03 9.18
CA LEU A 109 10.69 -0.47 9.10
C LEU A 109 9.64 -1.57 9.22
N GLU A 110 9.83 -2.68 8.53
CA GLU A 110 8.90 -3.80 8.60
C GLU A 110 8.81 -4.36 10.01
N ARG A 111 9.96 -4.59 10.65
CA ARG A 111 10.00 -5.10 12.02
C ARG A 111 9.40 -4.13 13.02
N SER A 112 9.71 -2.85 12.87
CA SER A 112 9.18 -1.82 13.77
C SER A 112 7.67 -1.72 13.65
N MET A 113 7.14 -1.79 12.45
CA MET A 113 5.71 -1.72 12.22
C MET A 113 5.02 -2.93 12.85
N ASN A 114 5.57 -4.13 12.63
CA ASN A 114 5.01 -5.34 13.21
C ASN A 114 5.05 -5.31 14.74
N ALA A 115 6.18 -4.84 15.31
CA ALA A 115 6.29 -4.71 16.75
C ALA A 115 5.28 -3.72 17.31
N PHE A 116 5.06 -2.62 16.61
CA PHE A 116 4.08 -1.61 17.03
C PHE A 116 2.68 -2.21 17.03
N LEU A 117 2.34 -2.96 15.99
CA LEU A 117 1.03 -3.62 15.89
C LEU A 117 0.82 -4.64 17.00
N ASP A 118 1.88 -5.40 17.33
CA ASP A 118 1.80 -6.42 18.37
C ASP A 118 1.57 -5.84 19.76
N HIS A 119 1.92 -4.58 19.98
CA HIS A 119 1.75 -3.92 21.27
C HIS A 119 0.44 -3.18 21.38
N GLN A 120 -0.38 -3.22 20.36
CA GLN A 120 -1.70 -2.62 20.40
C GLN A 120 -2.76 -3.65 20.84
#